data_d3046ef09c317f41f53152841fafd3d1
#
_entry.id   d3046ef09c317f41f53152841fafd3d1
#
_cell.length_a   1.000
_cell.length_b   1.000
_cell.length_c   1.000
_cell.angle_alpha   90.00
_cell.angle_beta   90.00
_cell.angle_gamma   90.00
#
_symmetry.space_group_name_H-M   'P 1'
#
loop_
_entity.id
_entity.type
_entity.pdbx_description
1 polymer ?
#
loop_
_entity_poly.entity_id
_entity_poly.type
_entity_poly.pdbx_seq_one_letter_code
_entity_poly.pdbx_strand_id
1 'polypeptide(L)'
;MASLAGLLQSQDYRVTGSDQNVYPPMSTYLERLGIQVLSGFTEEHLRERPQMVVIGNAVSRNNPEVEAVLRLEIPYISFPQALGKFLIGSKRSVVVAGTHGKTTTSALMAWVLKGAGWNPSFFVGGIPLDLDSGFNQGTGDWAVLEGDEYDKIGRASCRERV
;
A
#
# COMPACT_ATOMS: atom_id res chain seq x y z
N MET A 1 4.25 -0.98 -3.26
CA MET A 1 3.38 -2.18 -3.27
C MET A 1 3.74 -3.17 -2.15
N ALA A 2 5.01 -3.50 -1.91
CA ALA A 2 5.40 -4.49 -0.88
C ALA A 2 4.88 -4.18 0.53
N SER A 3 4.95 -2.92 0.98
CA SER A 3 4.40 -2.51 2.29
C SER A 3 2.88 -2.67 2.37
N LEU A 4 2.15 -2.45 1.25
CA LEU A 4 0.71 -2.72 1.20
C LEU A 4 0.41 -4.21 1.30
N ALA A 5 1.21 -5.06 0.63
CA ALA A 5 1.07 -6.50 0.72
C ALA A 5 1.25 -6.99 2.18
N GLY A 6 2.27 -6.47 2.89
CA GLY A 6 2.46 -6.75 4.31
C GLY A 6 1.32 -6.24 5.18
N LEU A 7 0.79 -5.03 4.90
CA LEU A 7 -0.38 -4.50 5.60
C LEU A 7 -1.60 -5.42 5.44
N LEU A 8 -1.90 -5.85 4.22
CA LEU A 8 -3.04 -6.73 3.97
C LEU A 8 -2.86 -8.10 4.64
N GLN A 9 -1.64 -8.65 4.60
CA GLN A 9 -1.33 -9.90 5.28
C GLN A 9 -1.50 -9.78 6.81
N SER A 10 -1.11 -8.63 7.40
CA SER A 10 -1.33 -8.39 8.84
C SER A 10 -2.81 -8.28 9.24
N GLN A 11 -3.71 -8.17 8.26
CA GLN A 11 -5.18 -8.19 8.40
C GLN A 11 -5.79 -9.55 7.99
N ASP A 12 -4.97 -10.62 8.02
CA ASP A 12 -5.37 -11.99 7.70
C ASP A 12 -5.82 -12.23 6.24
N TYR A 13 -5.46 -11.34 5.31
CA TYR A 13 -5.66 -11.61 3.89
C TYR A 13 -4.56 -12.53 3.35
N ARG A 14 -4.95 -13.52 2.54
CA ARG A 14 -4.00 -14.26 1.72
C ARG A 14 -3.57 -13.37 0.56
N VAL A 15 -2.31 -12.98 0.54
CA VAL A 15 -1.76 -12.06 -0.45
C VAL A 15 -0.76 -12.75 -1.35
N THR A 16 -0.91 -12.55 -2.65
CA THR A 16 0.10 -12.86 -3.67
C THR A 16 0.34 -11.62 -4.50
N GLY A 17 1.45 -11.55 -5.21
CA GLY A 17 1.75 -10.43 -6.10
C GLY A 17 2.40 -10.90 -7.38
N SER A 18 2.40 -10.04 -8.41
CA SER A 18 3.14 -10.23 -9.66
C SER A 18 3.98 -9.01 -9.96
N ASP A 19 5.20 -9.23 -10.39
CA ASP A 19 6.11 -8.16 -10.81
C ASP A 19 7.16 -8.73 -11.80
N GLN A 20 7.65 -7.89 -12.70
CA GLN A 20 8.72 -8.28 -13.62
C GLN A 20 10.08 -8.36 -12.94
N ASN A 21 10.31 -7.47 -11.98
CA ASN A 21 11.64 -7.28 -11.39
C ASN A 21 11.53 -6.90 -9.91
N VAL A 22 11.60 -7.87 -9.03
CA VAL A 22 11.65 -7.63 -7.59
C VAL A 22 13.08 -7.73 -7.09
N TYR A 23 13.61 -6.67 -6.51
CA TYR A 23 14.99 -6.60 -6.02
C TYR A 23 15.05 -6.39 -4.50
N PRO A 24 16.17 -6.76 -3.86
CA PRO A 24 16.45 -6.31 -2.51
C PRO A 24 16.43 -4.77 -2.39
N PRO A 25 15.92 -4.21 -1.29
CA PRO A 25 15.46 -4.88 -0.08
C PRO A 25 14.03 -5.44 -0.13
N MET A 26 13.24 -5.11 -1.17
CA MET A 26 11.81 -5.47 -1.21
C MET A 26 11.57 -6.96 -1.43
N SER A 27 12.39 -7.65 -2.25
CA SER A 27 12.29 -9.11 -2.40
C SER A 27 12.51 -9.83 -1.07
N THR A 28 13.58 -9.48 -0.36
CA THR A 28 13.90 -10.05 0.96
C THR A 28 12.80 -9.75 1.99
N TYR A 29 12.18 -8.58 1.91
CA TYR A 29 11.07 -8.23 2.79
C TYR A 29 9.84 -9.10 2.53
N LEU A 30 9.45 -9.29 1.26
CA LEU A 30 8.31 -10.13 0.87
C LEU A 30 8.54 -11.61 1.20
N GLU A 31 9.77 -12.11 1.00
CA GLU A 31 10.18 -13.46 1.39
C GLU A 31 10.04 -13.69 2.89
N ARG A 32 10.48 -12.75 3.73
CA ARG A 32 10.32 -12.82 5.20
C ARG A 32 8.86 -12.88 5.63
N LEU A 33 7.98 -12.22 4.90
CA LEU A 33 6.54 -12.26 5.14
C LEU A 33 5.89 -13.53 4.57
N GLY A 34 6.62 -14.35 3.81
CA GLY A 34 6.05 -15.52 3.12
C GLY A 34 5.08 -15.16 2.00
N ILE A 35 5.16 -13.93 1.47
CA ILE A 35 4.32 -13.48 0.36
C ILE A 35 4.92 -13.96 -0.95
N GLN A 36 4.17 -14.77 -1.68
CA GLN A 36 4.58 -15.27 -2.97
C GLN A 36 4.51 -14.17 -4.02
N VAL A 37 5.63 -13.92 -4.71
CA VAL A 37 5.71 -13.05 -5.87
C VAL A 37 5.92 -13.88 -7.12
N LEU A 38 4.98 -13.75 -8.05
CA LEU A 38 5.00 -14.42 -9.35
C LEU A 38 5.77 -13.56 -10.34
N SER A 39 6.64 -14.19 -11.13
CA SER A 39 7.48 -13.48 -12.09
C SER A 39 6.70 -13.12 -13.36
N GLY A 40 6.79 -11.86 -13.77
CA GLY A 40 6.10 -11.34 -14.96
C GLY A 40 4.62 -11.05 -14.71
N PHE A 41 3.92 -10.78 -15.83
CA PHE A 41 2.49 -10.50 -15.83
C PHE A 41 1.78 -11.42 -16.81
N THR A 42 1.02 -12.37 -16.31
CA THR A 42 0.28 -13.34 -17.12
C THR A 42 -1.10 -13.61 -16.54
N GLU A 43 -2.06 -13.96 -17.42
CA GLU A 43 -3.39 -14.38 -17.00
C GLU A 43 -3.36 -15.60 -16.08
N GLU A 44 -2.35 -16.46 -16.22
CA GLU A 44 -2.23 -17.67 -15.41
C GLU A 44 -2.15 -17.38 -13.91
N HIS A 45 -1.66 -16.22 -13.51
CA HIS A 45 -1.60 -15.76 -12.12
C HIS A 45 -3.00 -15.54 -11.52
N LEU A 46 -4.02 -15.40 -12.37
CA LEU A 46 -5.42 -15.18 -11.95
C LEU A 46 -6.26 -16.44 -11.93
N ARG A 47 -5.67 -17.64 -12.15
CA ARG A 47 -6.41 -18.92 -12.19
C ARG A 47 -7.19 -19.20 -10.91
N GLU A 48 -6.66 -18.83 -9.74
CA GLU A 48 -7.33 -18.99 -8.45
C GLU A 48 -8.45 -17.98 -8.21
N ARG A 49 -8.73 -17.09 -9.17
CA ARG A 49 -9.71 -16.00 -9.10
C ARG A 49 -9.65 -15.26 -7.75
N PRO A 50 -8.68 -14.36 -7.57
CA PRO A 50 -8.59 -13.58 -6.35
C PRO A 50 -9.88 -12.77 -6.14
N GLN A 51 -10.27 -12.58 -4.88
CA GLN A 51 -11.46 -11.79 -4.53
C GLN A 51 -11.31 -10.31 -4.94
N MET A 52 -10.08 -9.82 -5.01
CA MET A 52 -9.78 -8.45 -5.40
C MET A 52 -8.33 -8.34 -5.87
N VAL A 53 -8.12 -7.49 -6.86
CA VAL A 53 -6.79 -7.13 -7.36
C VAL A 53 -6.49 -5.67 -7.02
N VAL A 54 -5.29 -5.40 -6.52
CA VAL A 54 -4.79 -4.04 -6.35
C VAL A 54 -3.80 -3.73 -7.46
N ILE A 55 -4.14 -2.75 -8.30
CA ILE A 55 -3.30 -2.35 -9.43
C ILE A 55 -2.39 -1.20 -8.99
N GLY A 56 -1.06 -1.41 -9.14
CA GLY A 56 -0.05 -0.40 -8.85
C GLY A 56 -0.05 0.74 -9.87
N ASN A 57 0.37 1.93 -9.44
CA ASN A 57 0.34 3.14 -10.28
C ASN A 57 1.24 3.07 -11.53
N ALA A 58 2.30 2.26 -11.48
CA ALA A 58 3.24 2.08 -12.60
C ALA A 58 2.74 1.09 -13.66
N VAL A 59 1.64 0.37 -13.41
CA VAL A 59 1.13 -0.66 -14.32
C VAL A 59 0.22 -0.01 -15.37
N SER A 60 0.56 -0.22 -16.65
CA SER A 60 -0.21 0.32 -17.76
C SER A 60 -1.48 -0.50 -18.03
N ARG A 61 -2.45 0.10 -18.72
CA ARG A 61 -3.67 -0.59 -19.17
C ARG A 61 -3.40 -1.76 -20.12
N ASN A 62 -2.31 -1.70 -20.88
CA ASN A 62 -1.92 -2.73 -21.86
C ASN A 62 -1.13 -3.88 -21.20
N ASN A 63 -1.12 -3.94 -19.86
CA ASN A 63 -0.51 -5.05 -19.14
C ASN A 63 -1.42 -6.28 -19.30
N PRO A 64 -0.88 -7.46 -19.72
CA PRO A 64 -1.70 -8.64 -19.98
C PRO A 64 -2.51 -9.12 -18.78
N GLU A 65 -1.98 -8.97 -17.58
CA GLU A 65 -2.66 -9.35 -16.35
C GLU A 65 -3.80 -8.38 -16.02
N VAL A 66 -3.61 -7.07 -16.27
CA VAL A 66 -4.68 -6.06 -16.12
C VAL A 66 -5.80 -6.30 -17.14
N GLU A 67 -5.47 -6.59 -18.38
CA GLU A 67 -6.46 -6.94 -19.41
C GLU A 67 -7.27 -8.19 -19.01
N ALA A 68 -6.58 -9.19 -18.45
CA ALA A 68 -7.26 -10.39 -17.95
C ALA A 68 -8.16 -10.09 -16.74
N VAL A 69 -7.74 -9.24 -15.81
CA VAL A 69 -8.57 -8.78 -14.67
C VAL A 69 -9.87 -8.16 -15.17
N LEU A 70 -9.77 -7.26 -16.17
CA LEU A 70 -10.93 -6.59 -16.75
C LEU A 70 -11.84 -7.58 -17.48
N ARG A 71 -11.29 -8.48 -18.30
CA ARG A 71 -12.05 -9.48 -19.08
C ARG A 71 -12.74 -10.52 -18.18
N LEU A 72 -12.09 -10.93 -17.11
CA LEU A 72 -12.62 -11.89 -16.14
C LEU A 72 -13.55 -11.25 -15.10
N GLU A 73 -13.75 -9.93 -15.19
CA GLU A 73 -14.58 -9.13 -14.28
C GLU A 73 -14.19 -9.32 -12.80
N ILE A 74 -12.86 -9.48 -12.54
CA ILE A 74 -12.35 -9.57 -11.18
C ILE A 74 -12.40 -8.18 -10.54
N PRO A 75 -12.96 -8.04 -9.34
CA PRO A 75 -12.97 -6.76 -8.64
C PRO A 75 -11.55 -6.21 -8.47
N TYR A 76 -11.35 -4.95 -8.80
CA TYR A 76 -10.04 -4.31 -8.67
C TYR A 76 -10.14 -2.90 -8.11
N ILE A 77 -9.08 -2.46 -7.47
CA ILE A 77 -8.91 -1.10 -6.95
C ILE A 77 -7.48 -0.61 -7.24
N SER A 78 -7.31 0.71 -7.26
CA SER A 78 -5.98 1.30 -7.35
C SER A 78 -5.27 1.25 -5.99
N PHE A 79 -3.95 1.43 -6.00
CA PHE A 79 -3.15 1.54 -4.79
C PHE A 79 -3.66 2.61 -3.80
N PRO A 80 -3.98 3.86 -4.22
CA PRO A 80 -4.57 4.86 -3.31
C PRO A 80 -5.91 4.43 -2.71
N GLN A 81 -6.77 3.81 -3.51
CA GLN A 81 -8.05 3.29 -3.02
C GLN A 81 -7.86 2.17 -1.99
N ALA A 82 -6.84 1.32 -2.18
CA ALA A 82 -6.49 0.28 -1.21
C ALA A 82 -6.02 0.90 0.12
N LEU A 83 -5.16 1.92 0.09
CA LEU A 83 -4.77 2.65 1.32
C LEU A 83 -5.97 3.30 1.99
N GLY A 84 -6.86 3.93 1.23
CA GLY A 84 -8.10 4.50 1.76
C GLY A 84 -8.95 3.46 2.47
N LYS A 85 -9.14 2.30 1.85
CA LYS A 85 -9.99 1.23 2.37
C LYS A 85 -9.38 0.49 3.55
N PHE A 86 -8.10 0.10 3.46
CA PHE A 86 -7.51 -0.85 4.40
C PHE A 86 -6.63 -0.21 5.48
N LEU A 87 -6.17 1.02 5.30
CA LEU A 87 -5.35 1.72 6.28
C LEU A 87 -6.07 2.89 6.93
N ILE A 88 -6.66 3.77 6.12
CA ILE A 88 -7.31 4.99 6.62
C ILE A 88 -8.67 4.65 7.23
N GLY A 89 -9.55 3.99 6.47
CA GLY A 89 -10.92 3.72 6.93
C GLY A 89 -11.62 5.01 7.39
N SER A 90 -12.09 5.03 8.63
CA SER A 90 -12.72 6.19 9.28
C SER A 90 -11.74 7.12 10.03
N LYS A 91 -10.45 6.85 9.98
CA LYS A 91 -9.43 7.64 10.71
C LYS A 91 -9.21 9.00 10.08
N ARG A 92 -8.76 9.95 10.88
CA ARG A 92 -8.25 11.24 10.42
C ARG A 92 -6.90 11.03 9.74
N SER A 93 -6.72 11.52 8.52
CA SER A 93 -5.47 11.35 7.79
C SER A 93 -4.61 12.62 7.81
N VAL A 94 -3.31 12.43 8.04
CA VAL A 94 -2.27 13.44 7.81
C VAL A 94 -1.46 12.98 6.61
N VAL A 95 -1.51 13.75 5.53
CA VAL A 95 -0.76 13.45 4.30
C VAL A 95 0.40 14.43 4.19
N VAL A 96 1.62 13.89 4.19
CA VAL A 96 2.85 14.68 4.02
C VAL A 96 3.19 14.74 2.54
N ALA A 97 3.00 15.89 1.92
CA ALA A 97 3.31 16.15 0.53
C ALA A 97 4.49 17.14 0.39
N GLY A 98 5.21 17.06 -0.71
CA GLY A 98 6.35 17.93 -0.99
C GLY A 98 7.33 17.30 -1.97
N THR A 99 8.26 18.08 -2.49
CA THR A 99 9.29 17.60 -3.43
C THR A 99 10.39 16.80 -2.73
N HIS A 100 10.75 17.15 -1.50
CA HIS A 100 11.81 16.51 -0.71
C HIS A 100 11.36 16.31 0.74
N GLY A 101 11.98 15.35 1.43
CA GLY A 101 11.78 15.12 2.86
C GLY A 101 10.46 14.45 3.26
N LYS A 102 9.63 14.05 2.31
CA LYS A 102 8.33 13.40 2.58
C LYS A 102 8.46 12.21 3.53
N THR A 103 9.30 11.25 3.16
CA THR A 103 9.52 10.01 3.94
C THR A 103 10.02 10.32 5.34
N THR A 104 10.99 11.22 5.47
CA THR A 104 11.55 11.60 6.80
C THR A 104 10.48 12.28 7.65
N THR A 105 9.71 13.20 7.08
CA THR A 105 8.70 13.96 7.83
C THR A 105 7.53 13.05 8.23
N SER A 106 7.05 12.18 7.34
CA SER A 106 5.98 11.24 7.67
C SER A 106 6.41 10.20 8.69
N ALA A 107 7.64 9.69 8.58
CA ALA A 107 8.21 8.78 9.58
C ALA A 107 8.34 9.44 10.95
N LEU A 108 8.88 10.67 11.00
CA LEU A 108 8.98 11.44 12.24
C LEU A 108 7.61 11.73 12.87
N MET A 109 6.62 12.12 12.05
CA MET A 109 5.26 12.33 12.53
C MET A 109 4.66 11.06 13.13
N ALA A 110 4.78 9.92 12.42
CA ALA A 110 4.31 8.63 12.92
C ALA A 110 5.01 8.24 14.25
N TRP A 111 6.33 8.45 14.33
CA TRP A 111 7.11 8.17 15.51
C TRP A 111 6.70 9.05 16.71
N VAL A 112 6.52 10.36 16.51
CA VAL A 112 6.05 11.29 17.54
C VAL A 112 4.67 10.92 18.06
N LEU A 113 3.72 10.62 17.17
CA LEU A 113 2.37 10.22 17.56
C LEU A 113 2.39 8.87 18.31
N LYS A 114 3.23 7.92 17.88
CA LYS A 114 3.45 6.65 18.58
C LYS A 114 4.01 6.88 19.97
N GLY A 115 5.04 7.73 20.11
CA GLY A 115 5.63 8.11 21.40
C GLY A 115 4.67 8.83 22.33
N ALA A 116 3.73 9.59 21.80
CA ALA A 116 2.64 10.23 22.56
C ALA A 116 1.51 9.26 22.97
N GLY A 117 1.61 7.96 22.63
CA GLY A 117 0.62 6.95 22.98
C GLY A 117 -0.61 6.92 22.07
N TRP A 118 -0.60 7.63 20.95
CA TRP A 118 -1.77 7.73 20.06
C TRP A 118 -1.93 6.52 19.12
N ASN A 119 -0.93 5.65 19.06
CA ASN A 119 -0.92 4.43 18.23
C ASN A 119 -1.49 4.63 16.81
N PRO A 120 -0.88 5.53 15.99
CA PRO A 120 -1.40 5.86 14.67
C PRO A 120 -1.25 4.70 13.68
N SER A 121 -2.12 4.63 12.70
CA SER A 121 -1.80 3.95 11.46
C SER A 121 -0.80 4.79 10.67
N PHE A 122 0.12 4.16 9.94
CA PHE A 122 0.99 4.90 9.03
C PHE A 122 1.39 4.08 7.81
N PHE A 123 1.70 4.81 6.73
CA PHE A 123 2.28 4.26 5.52
C PHE A 123 3.32 5.24 4.98
N VAL A 124 4.58 4.84 4.98
CA VAL A 124 5.73 5.66 4.56
C VAL A 124 6.54 4.93 3.48
N GLY A 125 7.22 5.69 2.63
CA GLY A 125 7.90 5.19 1.43
C GLY A 125 9.20 4.41 1.66
N GLY A 126 9.50 4.01 2.91
CA GLY A 126 10.71 3.28 3.27
C GLY A 126 10.50 2.40 4.48
N ILE A 127 11.58 1.86 5.01
CA ILE A 127 11.60 1.17 6.30
C ILE A 127 12.43 2.04 7.26
N PRO A 128 11.80 2.95 8.01
CA PRO A 128 12.50 3.77 8.98
C PRO A 128 13.05 2.90 10.11
N LEU A 129 14.29 3.15 10.53
CA LEU A 129 14.98 2.35 11.54
C LEU A 129 14.21 2.31 12.88
N ASP A 130 13.53 3.40 13.23
CA ASP A 130 12.83 3.56 14.50
C ASP A 130 11.37 3.06 14.48
N LEU A 131 10.88 2.59 13.35
CA LEU A 131 9.50 2.14 13.18
C LEU A 131 9.36 0.65 12.80
N ASP A 132 10.47 -0.08 12.65
CA ASP A 132 10.53 -1.52 12.30
C ASP A 132 9.91 -1.90 10.93
N SER A 133 9.04 -1.06 10.38
CA SER A 133 8.39 -1.29 9.09
C SER A 133 7.96 0.02 8.42
N GLY A 134 7.68 -0.02 7.11
CA GLY A 134 7.11 1.11 6.36
C GLY A 134 5.60 1.30 6.56
N PHE A 135 4.95 0.46 7.36
CA PHE A 135 3.52 0.58 7.65
C PHE A 135 3.20 0.11 9.08
N ASN A 136 2.07 0.56 9.58
CA ASN A 136 1.47 0.06 10.81
C ASN A 136 -0.05 0.22 10.75
N GLN A 137 -0.77 -0.78 11.21
CA GLN A 137 -2.20 -0.70 11.47
C GLN A 137 -2.41 -0.36 12.95
N GLY A 138 -2.40 0.92 13.27
CA GLY A 138 -2.66 1.39 14.62
C GLY A 138 -4.13 1.35 15.00
N THR A 139 -4.40 1.30 16.30
CA THR A 139 -5.77 1.36 16.85
C THR A 139 -6.26 2.79 17.11
N GLY A 140 -5.39 3.78 17.00
CA GLY A 140 -5.73 5.20 17.20
C GLY A 140 -6.49 5.82 16.03
N ASP A 141 -6.97 7.04 16.24
CA ASP A 141 -7.84 7.77 15.30
C ASP A 141 -7.09 8.46 14.15
N TRP A 142 -5.78 8.31 14.08
CA TRP A 142 -4.94 8.99 13.10
C TRP A 142 -4.24 8.03 12.15
N ALA A 143 -4.14 8.44 10.90
CA ALA A 143 -3.35 7.78 9.87
C ALA A 143 -2.37 8.78 9.26
N VAL A 144 -1.07 8.44 9.25
CA VAL A 144 -0.02 9.25 8.63
C VAL A 144 0.40 8.60 7.32
N LEU A 145 0.35 9.38 6.24
CA LEU A 145 0.68 8.89 4.89
C LEU A 145 1.70 9.81 4.22
N GLU A 146 2.58 9.20 3.45
CA GLU A 146 3.41 9.92 2.50
C GLU A 146 2.61 10.15 1.22
N GLY A 147 2.43 11.42 0.83
CA GLY A 147 1.81 11.79 -0.44
C GLY A 147 2.85 11.83 -1.54
N ASP A 148 2.80 10.90 -2.49
CA ASP A 148 3.63 10.97 -3.68
C ASP A 148 2.99 11.86 -4.73
N GLU A 149 3.81 12.52 -5.58
CA GLU A 149 3.33 13.42 -6.64
C GLU A 149 2.43 12.69 -7.65
N TYR A 150 2.62 11.40 -7.81
CA TYR A 150 1.82 10.53 -8.67
C TYR A 150 0.56 9.97 -8.00
N ASP A 151 0.46 10.10 -6.67
CA ASP A 151 -0.65 9.58 -5.91
C ASP A 151 -1.70 10.65 -5.65
N LYS A 152 -2.88 10.45 -6.22
CA LYS A 152 -4.06 11.28 -5.96
C LYS A 152 -4.70 11.02 -4.59
N ILE A 153 -3.95 10.45 -3.62
CA ILE A 153 -4.43 10.13 -2.27
C ILE A 153 -5.05 11.36 -1.62
N GLY A 154 -4.38 12.51 -1.72
CA GLY A 154 -4.89 13.77 -1.16
C GLY A 154 -6.19 14.26 -1.80
N ARG A 155 -6.50 13.87 -3.04
CA ARG A 155 -7.74 14.23 -3.72
C ARG A 155 -8.88 13.27 -3.42
N ALA A 156 -8.59 12.00 -3.16
CA ALA A 156 -9.60 11.02 -2.78
C ALA A 156 -10.11 11.27 -1.36
N SER A 157 -9.21 11.56 -0.41
CA SER A 157 -9.61 11.87 0.98
C SER A 157 -10.29 13.24 1.14
N CYS A 158 -10.08 14.21 0.21
CA CYS A 158 -10.77 15.51 0.22
C CYS A 158 -12.13 15.51 -0.47
N ARG A 159 -12.45 14.53 -1.35
CA ARG A 159 -13.71 14.53 -2.11
C ARG A 159 -14.87 13.84 -1.40
N GLU A 160 -14.62 13.11 -0.33
CA GLU A 160 -15.70 12.45 0.45
C GLU A 160 -16.23 13.30 1.63
N ARG A 161 -15.93 14.61 1.65
CA ARG A 161 -16.52 15.53 2.62
C ARG A 161 -17.21 16.69 1.90
N VAL A 162 -18.23 16.38 1.14
CA VAL A 162 -19.28 17.33 0.76
C VAL A 162 -20.62 16.63 0.95
#